data_0e2e2c53c23dfacc68458731123f05e2
#
_entry.id   0e2e2c53c23dfacc68458731123f05e2
#
_cell.length_a   1.000
_cell.length_b   1.000
_cell.length_c   1.000
_cell.angle_alpha   90.00
_cell.angle_beta   90.00
_cell.angle_gamma   90.00
#
_symmetry.space_group_name_H-M   'P 1'
#
loop_
_entity.id
_entity.type
_entity.pdbx_description
1 polymer ?
#
loop_
_entity_poly.entity_id
_entity_poly.type
_entity_poly.pdbx_seq_one_letter_code
_entity_poly.pdbx_strand_id
1 'polypeptide(L)'
;MKIAVTGGSGKLGRSVVRRLNDEGHRVLNLDRAGERSPGLVLVDLTDYGQVADALLGIDDRHTGFDAVVHLGAIPAPGIVPDVATFHNNMLSTYNVFQAARRAGIKRLVYASSETVLGLAFDIDPPYIPVDEEYPARPESTYSLVKHLEEQMAIQFTRWDPQLSITALRFSNVMDPEDYAAFPAFDLDATLRKWNLWGYIDGRDGAQAVLRALENAKPGFETFIIAAADTVMSRSSAELAAEVFPGVELVKEVGERETLLSIDKARRMLGYAPEHSWRDHAEAGR
;
A
#
# COMPACT_ATOMS: atom_id res chain seq x y z
N MET A 1 15.43 -12.15 8.01
CA MET A 1 15.73 -10.71 8.26
C MET A 1 15.15 -10.27 9.59
N LYS A 2 15.70 -9.20 10.16
CA LYS A 2 15.10 -8.45 11.26
C LYS A 2 14.45 -7.20 10.69
N ILE A 3 13.15 -7.07 10.85
CA ILE A 3 12.35 -6.07 10.13
C ILE A 3 11.59 -5.20 11.14
N ALA A 4 11.75 -3.88 11.03
CA ALA A 4 10.87 -2.94 11.73
C ALA A 4 9.65 -2.67 10.85
N VAL A 5 8.45 -2.91 11.40
CA VAL A 5 7.18 -2.59 10.75
C VAL A 5 6.51 -1.47 11.50
N THR A 6 6.31 -0.32 10.87
CA THR A 6 5.52 0.75 11.47
C THR A 6 4.05 0.60 11.08
N GLY A 7 3.13 0.92 11.97
CA GLY A 7 1.70 0.74 11.71
C GLY A 7 1.26 -0.73 11.67
N GLY A 8 2.03 -1.63 12.30
CA GLY A 8 1.76 -3.07 12.29
C GLY A 8 0.48 -3.50 13.01
N SER A 9 -0.14 -2.60 13.80
CA SER A 9 -1.43 -2.85 14.44
C SER A 9 -2.64 -2.48 13.56
N GLY A 10 -2.40 -1.80 12.42
CA GLY A 10 -3.43 -1.41 11.46
C GLY A 10 -3.97 -2.58 10.64
N LYS A 11 -4.98 -2.31 9.79
CA LYS A 11 -5.66 -3.34 8.97
C LYS A 11 -4.67 -4.14 8.10
N LEU A 12 -3.91 -3.49 7.25
CA LEU A 12 -2.85 -4.12 6.45
C LEU A 12 -1.71 -4.63 7.34
N GLY A 13 -1.33 -3.83 8.37
CA GLY A 13 -0.17 -4.11 9.22
C GLY A 13 -0.26 -5.47 9.93
N ARG A 14 -1.43 -5.86 10.45
CA ARG A 14 -1.64 -7.16 11.09
C ARG A 14 -1.34 -8.33 10.14
N SER A 15 -1.80 -8.24 8.90
CA SER A 15 -1.52 -9.25 7.88
C SER A 15 -0.04 -9.31 7.52
N VAL A 16 0.62 -8.13 7.40
CA VAL A 16 2.06 -8.03 7.12
C VAL A 16 2.88 -8.61 8.25
N VAL A 17 2.61 -8.24 9.51
CA VAL A 17 3.34 -8.76 10.67
C VAL A 17 3.20 -10.28 10.78
N ARG A 18 1.97 -10.80 10.58
CA ARG A 18 1.72 -12.25 10.56
C ARG A 18 2.53 -12.92 9.46
N ARG A 19 2.38 -12.48 8.21
CA ARG A 19 3.07 -13.09 7.06
C ARG A 19 4.58 -13.10 7.22
N LEU A 20 5.18 -12.00 7.65
CA LEU A 20 6.63 -11.93 7.83
C LEU A 20 7.12 -12.86 8.94
N ASN A 21 6.36 -13.03 10.04
CA ASN A 21 6.69 -13.99 11.08
C ASN A 21 6.56 -15.44 10.59
N ASP A 22 5.50 -15.75 9.83
CA ASP A 22 5.27 -17.10 9.26
C ASP A 22 6.39 -17.50 8.28
N GLU A 23 6.99 -16.51 7.59
CA GLU A 23 8.18 -16.71 6.71
C GLU A 23 9.51 -16.70 7.50
N GLY A 24 9.45 -16.76 8.82
CA GLY A 24 10.63 -16.89 9.69
C GLY A 24 11.44 -15.59 9.88
N HIS A 25 10.88 -14.43 9.55
CA HIS A 25 11.51 -13.15 9.86
C HIS A 25 11.28 -12.76 11.33
N ARG A 26 12.16 -11.95 11.87
CA ARG A 26 12.00 -11.36 13.21
C ARG A 26 11.41 -9.96 13.05
N VAL A 27 10.16 -9.79 13.45
CA VAL A 27 9.42 -8.54 13.27
C VAL A 27 9.31 -7.78 14.57
N LEU A 28 9.60 -6.48 14.52
CA LEU A 28 9.27 -5.51 15.57
C LEU A 28 8.23 -4.54 15.03
N ASN A 29 7.04 -4.54 15.65
CA ASN A 29 5.97 -3.60 15.34
C ASN A 29 6.21 -2.27 16.08
N LEU A 30 6.31 -1.18 15.35
CA LEU A 30 6.40 0.18 15.86
C LEU A 30 5.07 0.89 15.59
N ASP A 31 4.28 1.09 16.62
CA ASP A 31 2.95 1.69 16.45
C ASP A 31 2.59 2.59 17.63
N ARG A 32 1.67 3.51 17.45
CA ARG A 32 1.16 4.35 18.53
C ARG A 32 0.13 3.66 19.41
N ALA A 33 -0.42 2.53 18.95
CA ALA A 33 -1.43 1.72 19.64
C ALA A 33 -1.29 0.25 19.25
N GLY A 34 -1.87 -0.64 20.06
CA GLY A 34 -1.90 -2.08 19.85
C GLY A 34 -1.96 -2.84 21.16
N GLU A 35 -2.27 -4.13 21.07
CA GLU A 35 -2.22 -5.01 22.23
C GLU A 35 -0.76 -5.24 22.68
N ARG A 36 -0.52 -5.11 23.97
CA ARG A 36 0.81 -5.29 24.55
C ARG A 36 1.36 -6.69 24.26
N SER A 37 2.46 -6.73 23.52
CA SER A 37 3.16 -7.97 23.16
C SER A 37 4.67 -7.74 23.14
N PRO A 38 5.51 -8.78 23.25
CA PRO A 38 6.95 -8.65 23.15
C PRO A 38 7.45 -8.07 21.81
N GLY A 39 6.63 -8.15 20.77
CA GLY A 39 6.94 -7.65 19.43
C GLY A 39 6.40 -6.24 19.14
N LEU A 40 5.77 -5.56 20.12
CA LEU A 40 5.26 -4.20 19.98
C LEU A 40 6.07 -3.21 20.83
N VAL A 41 6.51 -2.14 20.19
CA VAL A 41 7.06 -0.94 20.85
C VAL A 41 6.18 0.25 20.49
N LEU A 42 5.71 0.98 21.48
CA LEU A 42 4.90 2.18 21.27
C LEU A 42 5.80 3.34 20.84
N VAL A 43 5.53 3.87 19.65
CA VAL A 43 6.31 4.94 19.01
C VAL A 43 5.36 5.95 18.38
N ASP A 44 5.54 7.22 18.69
CA ASP A 44 4.96 8.30 17.89
C ASP A 44 5.86 8.58 16.69
N LEU A 45 5.39 8.22 15.49
CA LEU A 45 6.17 8.40 14.27
C LEU A 45 6.40 9.87 13.89
N THR A 46 5.63 10.79 14.47
CA THR A 46 5.83 12.23 14.26
C THR A 46 6.97 12.79 15.13
N ASP A 47 7.40 12.05 16.16
CA ASP A 47 8.55 12.36 16.99
C ASP A 47 9.81 11.67 16.44
N TYR A 48 10.70 12.46 15.86
CA TYR A 48 11.97 11.94 15.30
C TYR A 48 12.84 11.24 16.34
N GLY A 49 12.85 11.72 17.58
CA GLY A 49 13.64 11.11 18.67
C GLY A 49 13.21 9.67 18.93
N GLN A 50 11.90 9.43 19.08
CA GLN A 50 11.35 8.10 19.30
C GLN A 50 11.61 7.17 18.10
N VAL A 51 11.43 7.66 16.86
CA VAL A 51 11.72 6.87 15.65
C VAL A 51 13.21 6.53 15.54
N ALA A 52 14.08 7.49 15.82
CA ALA A 52 15.52 7.29 15.77
C ALA A 52 15.98 6.27 16.82
N ASP A 53 15.50 6.40 18.05
CA ASP A 53 15.82 5.45 19.14
C ASP A 53 15.37 4.03 18.75
N ALA A 54 14.15 3.88 18.23
CA ALA A 54 13.62 2.57 17.84
C ALA A 54 14.43 1.93 16.70
N LEU A 55 14.87 2.71 15.69
CA LEU A 55 15.57 2.17 14.51
C LEU A 55 17.09 2.07 14.68
N LEU A 56 17.71 2.93 15.47
CA LEU A 56 19.14 2.86 15.77
C LEU A 56 19.47 1.74 16.76
N GLY A 57 18.49 1.25 17.51
CA GLY A 57 18.66 0.13 18.41
C GLY A 57 19.30 0.52 19.74
N ILE A 58 18.83 1.58 20.33
CA ILE A 58 19.25 2.02 21.69
C ILE A 58 18.76 1.04 22.77
N ASP A 59 17.73 0.24 22.47
CA ASP A 59 17.32 -0.89 23.31
C ASP A 59 18.15 -2.13 22.94
N ASP A 60 18.82 -2.74 23.93
CA ASP A 60 19.66 -3.94 23.78
C ASP A 60 18.93 -5.13 23.13
N ARG A 61 17.60 -5.17 23.18
CA ARG A 61 16.79 -6.23 22.60
C ARG A 61 16.52 -6.05 21.10
N HIS A 62 16.57 -4.82 20.61
CA HIS A 62 16.09 -4.42 19.30
C HIS A 62 17.14 -3.64 18.51
N THR A 63 18.31 -4.25 18.30
CA THR A 63 19.41 -3.66 17.55
C THR A 63 19.53 -4.22 16.14
N GLY A 64 19.92 -3.42 15.18
CA GLY A 64 20.34 -3.85 13.84
C GLY A 64 19.20 -4.40 12.98
N PHE A 65 18.39 -3.54 12.37
CA PHE A 65 17.38 -3.95 11.38
C PHE A 65 17.98 -4.09 10.00
N ASP A 66 17.53 -5.12 9.26
CA ASP A 66 17.87 -5.36 7.85
C ASP A 66 16.99 -4.54 6.91
N ALA A 67 15.74 -4.25 7.34
CA ALA A 67 14.75 -3.55 6.55
C ALA A 67 13.72 -2.82 7.41
N VAL A 68 13.06 -1.83 6.79
CA VAL A 68 11.88 -1.16 7.35
C VAL A 68 10.70 -1.35 6.41
N VAL A 69 9.53 -1.70 6.97
CA VAL A 69 8.23 -1.65 6.31
C VAL A 69 7.43 -0.54 6.98
N HIS A 70 7.16 0.54 6.23
CA HIS A 70 6.45 1.71 6.75
C HIS A 70 4.99 1.74 6.28
N LEU A 71 4.08 1.38 7.18
CA LEU A 71 2.63 1.37 6.95
C LEU A 71 1.88 2.38 7.85
N GLY A 72 2.59 2.99 8.79
CA GLY A 72 2.02 3.90 9.79
C GLY A 72 1.63 5.24 9.17
N ALA A 73 0.33 5.45 8.96
CA ALA A 73 -0.23 6.70 8.41
C ALA A 73 -1.68 6.87 8.86
N ILE A 74 -2.25 8.07 8.69
CA ILE A 74 -3.69 8.26 8.59
C ILE A 74 -4.08 7.78 7.19
N PRO A 75 -4.90 6.70 7.06
CA PRO A 75 -4.92 5.88 5.85
C PRO A 75 -5.90 6.34 4.76
N ALA A 76 -6.66 7.40 4.98
CA ALA A 76 -7.64 7.90 4.01
C ALA A 76 -7.98 9.37 4.26
N PRO A 77 -8.54 10.09 3.27
CA PRO A 77 -9.10 11.42 3.48
C PRO A 77 -10.34 11.37 4.39
N GLY A 78 -10.65 12.48 5.06
CA GLY A 78 -11.88 12.64 5.85
C GLY A 78 -11.90 11.95 7.22
N ILE A 79 -10.85 11.25 7.64
CA ILE A 79 -10.76 10.64 8.98
C ILE A 79 -10.45 11.71 10.03
N VAL A 80 -9.59 12.65 9.70
CA VAL A 80 -9.23 13.82 10.51
C VAL A 80 -9.14 15.05 9.60
N PRO A 81 -9.07 16.29 10.15
CA PRO A 81 -8.83 17.47 9.32
C PRO A 81 -7.59 17.35 8.44
N ASP A 82 -7.67 17.89 7.23
CA ASP A 82 -6.62 17.79 6.20
C ASP A 82 -5.23 18.20 6.69
N VAL A 83 -5.13 19.29 7.46
CA VAL A 83 -3.85 19.76 8.03
C VAL A 83 -3.25 18.70 8.97
N ALA A 84 -4.08 18.00 9.74
CA ALA A 84 -3.62 16.92 10.62
C ALA A 84 -3.13 15.71 9.80
N THR A 85 -3.84 15.36 8.71
CA THR A 85 -3.41 14.33 7.76
C THR A 85 -2.06 14.67 7.16
N PHE A 86 -1.91 15.91 6.66
CA PHE A 86 -0.67 16.38 6.06
C PHE A 86 0.50 16.31 7.04
N HIS A 87 0.35 16.91 8.21
CA HIS A 87 1.42 16.94 9.21
C HIS A 87 1.80 15.54 9.69
N ASN A 88 0.81 14.72 10.06
CA ASN A 88 1.08 13.38 10.55
C ASN A 88 1.83 12.54 9.52
N ASN A 89 1.32 12.44 8.29
CA ASN A 89 1.86 11.51 7.31
C ASN A 89 3.22 11.99 6.78
N MET A 90 3.37 13.28 6.44
CA MET A 90 4.65 13.83 5.96
C MET A 90 5.75 13.69 7.00
N LEU A 91 5.48 14.05 8.27
CA LEU A 91 6.49 13.95 9.33
C LEU A 91 6.84 12.50 9.62
N SER A 92 5.85 11.62 9.72
CA SER A 92 6.07 10.20 9.97
C SER A 92 6.96 9.57 8.90
N THR A 93 6.65 9.79 7.63
CA THR A 93 7.42 9.22 6.51
C THR A 93 8.83 9.80 6.45
N TYR A 94 8.97 11.13 6.60
CA TYR A 94 10.29 11.75 6.64
C TYR A 94 11.14 11.22 7.81
N ASN A 95 10.56 11.13 9.00
CA ASN A 95 11.26 10.65 10.19
C ASN A 95 11.74 9.20 10.02
N VAL A 96 10.88 8.34 9.49
CA VAL A 96 11.21 6.92 9.22
C VAL A 96 12.33 6.82 8.17
N PHE A 97 12.22 7.51 7.04
CA PHE A 97 13.25 7.47 6.00
C PHE A 97 14.59 8.01 6.51
N GLN A 98 14.56 9.13 7.23
CA GLN A 98 15.77 9.76 7.75
C GLN A 98 16.44 8.90 8.84
N ALA A 99 15.67 8.34 9.76
CA ALA A 99 16.19 7.48 10.82
C ALA A 99 16.74 6.16 10.24
N ALA A 100 16.01 5.52 9.30
CA ALA A 100 16.48 4.31 8.62
C ALA A 100 17.80 4.54 7.88
N ARG A 101 17.91 5.67 7.14
CA ARG A 101 19.16 6.05 6.46
C ARG A 101 20.30 6.23 7.43
N ARG A 102 20.07 6.91 8.57
CA ARG A 102 21.09 7.11 9.62
C ARG A 102 21.48 5.83 10.33
N ALA A 103 20.54 4.89 10.50
CA ALA A 103 20.79 3.56 11.03
C ALA A 103 21.52 2.63 10.03
N GLY A 104 21.78 3.10 8.81
CA GLY A 104 22.43 2.29 7.76
C GLY A 104 21.52 1.25 7.12
N ILE A 105 20.21 1.30 7.37
CA ILE A 105 19.22 0.39 6.78
C ILE A 105 19.04 0.77 5.31
N LYS A 106 19.26 -0.17 4.40
CA LYS A 106 19.26 0.06 2.95
C LYS A 106 18.00 -0.41 2.24
N ARG A 107 17.08 -1.05 2.94
CA ARG A 107 15.87 -1.63 2.35
C ARG A 107 14.63 -1.11 3.03
N LEU A 108 13.85 -0.30 2.30
CA LEU A 108 12.60 0.27 2.75
C LEU A 108 11.46 -0.11 1.78
N VAL A 109 10.36 -0.58 2.35
CA VAL A 109 9.09 -0.76 1.64
C VAL A 109 8.06 0.09 2.36
N TYR A 110 7.26 0.87 1.64
CA TYR A 110 6.24 1.68 2.29
C TYR A 110 4.91 1.70 1.53
N ALA A 111 3.84 1.97 2.27
CA ALA A 111 2.51 2.11 1.70
C ALA A 111 2.34 3.48 1.05
N SER A 112 2.37 3.52 -0.29
CA SER A 112 1.73 4.55 -1.08
C SER A 112 0.26 4.21 -1.29
N SER A 113 -0.43 4.81 -2.25
CA SER A 113 -1.86 4.63 -2.44
C SER A 113 -2.24 4.72 -3.92
N GLU A 114 -3.25 3.96 -4.32
CA GLU A 114 -3.93 4.15 -5.60
C GLU A 114 -4.46 5.57 -5.81
N THR A 115 -4.71 6.30 -4.71
CA THR A 115 -5.26 7.66 -4.77
C THR A 115 -4.34 8.68 -5.46
N VAL A 116 -3.05 8.37 -5.66
CA VAL A 116 -2.14 9.21 -6.47
C VAL A 116 -2.52 9.19 -7.95
N LEU A 117 -3.35 8.24 -8.39
CA LEU A 117 -3.78 8.03 -9.78
C LEU A 117 -5.02 8.87 -10.19
N GLY A 118 -5.36 9.92 -9.45
CA GLY A 118 -6.48 10.82 -9.81
C GLY A 118 -7.85 10.36 -9.35
N LEU A 119 -7.90 9.50 -8.32
CA LEU A 119 -9.16 9.11 -7.70
C LEU A 119 -9.84 10.35 -7.07
N ALA A 120 -11.17 10.53 -7.18
CA ALA A 120 -12.21 9.55 -7.58
C ALA A 120 -12.53 9.47 -9.08
N PHE A 121 -11.63 9.82 -9.98
CA PHE A 121 -11.88 9.87 -11.41
C PHE A 121 -13.11 10.72 -11.80
N ASP A 122 -13.23 11.89 -11.20
CA ASP A 122 -14.20 12.91 -11.64
C ASP A 122 -13.82 13.45 -13.03
N ILE A 123 -12.54 13.35 -13.39
CA ILE A 123 -12.04 13.41 -14.74
C ILE A 123 -11.60 12.01 -15.13
N ASP A 124 -12.13 11.54 -16.24
CA ASP A 124 -11.86 10.20 -16.74
C ASP A 124 -10.35 9.94 -16.89
N PRO A 125 -9.87 8.72 -16.57
CA PRO A 125 -8.49 8.36 -16.83
C PRO A 125 -8.20 8.39 -18.33
N PRO A 126 -6.96 8.67 -18.76
CA PRO A 126 -6.62 8.73 -20.19
C PRO A 126 -6.70 7.37 -20.88
N TYR A 127 -6.61 6.28 -20.13
CA TYR A 127 -6.68 4.90 -20.60
C TYR A 127 -7.00 3.93 -19.44
N ILE A 128 -7.47 2.75 -19.79
CA ILE A 128 -7.75 1.63 -18.89
C ILE A 128 -7.13 0.34 -19.48
N PRO A 129 -6.52 -0.56 -18.67
CA PRO A 129 -6.21 -0.44 -17.25
C PRO A 129 -5.18 0.66 -16.95
N VAL A 130 -5.35 1.33 -15.80
CA VAL A 130 -4.41 2.34 -15.32
C VAL A 130 -3.18 1.64 -14.74
N ASP A 131 -1.97 2.11 -15.09
CA ASP A 131 -0.70 1.56 -14.63
C ASP A 131 0.20 2.63 -13.96
N GLU A 132 1.44 2.28 -13.67
CA GLU A 132 2.38 3.18 -13.00
C GLU A 132 2.89 4.34 -13.88
N GLU A 133 2.71 4.26 -15.21
CA GLU A 133 3.06 5.34 -16.16
C GLU A 133 2.01 6.48 -16.14
N TYR A 134 0.84 6.24 -15.53
CA TYR A 134 -0.16 7.29 -15.34
C TYR A 134 0.43 8.44 -14.52
N PRO A 135 0.41 9.68 -15.04
CA PRO A 135 0.93 10.83 -14.32
C PRO A 135 0.18 11.04 -13.00
N ALA A 136 0.92 11.19 -11.91
CA ALA A 136 0.31 11.42 -10.61
C ALA A 136 -0.59 12.66 -10.63
N ARG A 137 -1.83 12.49 -10.16
CA ARG A 137 -2.86 13.51 -10.12
C ARG A 137 -3.61 13.47 -8.78
N PRO A 138 -2.99 13.96 -7.70
CA PRO A 138 -3.61 13.93 -6.38
C PRO A 138 -4.81 14.88 -6.31
N GLU A 139 -5.98 14.37 -5.90
CA GLU A 139 -7.24 15.12 -5.79
C GLU A 139 -7.69 15.34 -4.33
N SER A 140 -6.85 15.00 -3.35
CA SER A 140 -7.09 15.23 -1.92
C SER A 140 -5.79 15.52 -1.19
N THR A 141 -5.87 16.06 0.03
CA THR A 141 -4.69 16.24 0.89
C THR A 141 -3.99 14.92 1.18
N TYR A 142 -4.73 13.83 1.37
CA TYR A 142 -4.16 12.50 1.56
C TYR A 142 -3.37 12.05 0.33
N SER A 143 -3.95 12.14 -0.87
CA SER A 143 -3.27 11.75 -2.11
C SER A 143 -2.09 12.66 -2.44
N LEU A 144 -2.19 13.97 -2.14
CA LEU A 144 -1.08 14.91 -2.26
C LEU A 144 0.10 14.47 -1.39
N VAL A 145 -0.15 14.11 -0.13
CA VAL A 145 0.89 13.61 0.76
C VAL A 145 1.53 12.35 0.20
N LYS A 146 0.73 11.38 -0.26
CA LYS A 146 1.26 10.14 -0.86
C LYS A 146 2.13 10.41 -2.09
N HIS A 147 1.74 11.36 -2.93
CA HIS A 147 2.56 11.81 -4.04
C HIS A 147 3.88 12.47 -3.58
N LEU A 148 3.81 13.36 -2.60
CA LEU A 148 5.01 14.01 -2.05
C LEU A 148 5.95 13.02 -1.36
N GLU A 149 5.44 11.97 -0.72
CA GLU A 149 6.24 10.87 -0.17
C GLU A 149 7.01 10.14 -1.27
N GLU A 150 6.40 9.90 -2.45
CA GLU A 150 7.08 9.30 -3.60
C GLU A 150 8.19 10.24 -4.12
N GLN A 151 7.92 11.54 -4.24
CA GLN A 151 8.93 12.54 -4.62
C GLN A 151 10.08 12.61 -3.61
N MET A 152 9.78 12.51 -2.32
CA MET A 152 10.79 12.44 -1.26
C MET A 152 11.65 11.18 -1.39
N ALA A 153 11.06 10.02 -1.63
CA ALA A 153 11.77 8.75 -1.81
C ALA A 153 12.79 8.81 -2.96
N ILE A 154 12.43 9.44 -4.09
CA ILE A 154 13.32 9.70 -5.22
C ILE A 154 14.56 10.47 -4.76
N GLN A 155 14.40 11.51 -3.93
CA GLN A 155 15.54 12.28 -3.45
C GLN A 155 16.41 11.50 -2.47
N PHE A 156 15.80 10.72 -1.56
CA PHE A 156 16.55 9.89 -0.61
C PHE A 156 17.42 8.85 -1.33
N THR A 157 16.91 8.19 -2.36
CA THR A 157 17.67 7.23 -3.16
C THR A 157 18.75 7.89 -4.02
N ARG A 158 18.54 9.14 -4.47
CA ARG A 158 19.57 9.93 -5.15
C ARG A 158 20.70 10.33 -4.19
N TRP A 159 20.40 10.60 -2.92
CA TRP A 159 21.42 10.95 -1.91
C TRP A 159 22.21 9.75 -1.41
N ASP A 160 21.62 8.56 -1.48
CA ASP A 160 22.26 7.30 -1.12
C ASP A 160 21.98 6.23 -2.18
N PRO A 161 22.92 6.06 -3.15
CA PRO A 161 22.74 5.14 -4.27
C PRO A 161 22.64 3.65 -3.89
N GLN A 162 22.91 3.28 -2.63
CA GLN A 162 22.73 1.93 -2.13
C GLN A 162 21.32 1.72 -1.53
N LEU A 163 20.58 2.81 -1.31
CA LEU A 163 19.25 2.76 -0.73
C LEU A 163 18.25 2.23 -1.74
N SER A 164 17.45 1.28 -1.31
CA SER A 164 16.29 0.77 -2.03
C SER A 164 15.02 1.26 -1.32
N ILE A 165 14.17 1.99 -2.03
CA ILE A 165 12.84 2.37 -1.53
C ILE A 165 11.79 1.90 -2.51
N THR A 166 10.90 1.03 -2.05
CA THR A 166 9.77 0.53 -2.83
C THR A 166 8.46 1.10 -2.30
N ALA A 167 7.74 1.82 -3.14
CA ALA A 167 6.40 2.33 -2.87
C ALA A 167 5.35 1.35 -3.39
N LEU A 168 4.46 0.89 -2.54
CA LEU A 168 3.34 0.04 -2.92
C LEU A 168 2.06 0.89 -2.91
N ARG A 169 1.54 1.21 -4.11
CA ARG A 169 0.28 1.91 -4.32
C ARG A 169 -0.87 0.94 -4.07
N PHE A 170 -1.19 0.72 -2.80
CA PHE A 170 -2.27 -0.18 -2.44
C PHE A 170 -3.62 0.34 -2.90
N SER A 171 -4.40 -0.56 -3.48
CA SER A 171 -5.83 -0.40 -3.62
C SER A 171 -6.53 -0.52 -2.26
N ASN A 172 -7.84 -0.32 -2.23
CA ASN A 172 -8.61 -0.33 -0.99
C ASN A 172 -8.45 -1.66 -0.24
N VAL A 173 -7.77 -1.62 0.91
CA VAL A 173 -7.44 -2.83 1.69
C VAL A 173 -8.68 -3.38 2.39
N MET A 174 -8.98 -4.64 2.13
CA MET A 174 -10.13 -5.38 2.65
C MET A 174 -9.69 -6.57 3.50
N ASP A 175 -10.44 -6.83 4.55
CA ASP A 175 -10.44 -8.11 5.26
C ASP A 175 -11.63 -8.97 4.76
N PRO A 176 -11.66 -10.29 4.99
CA PRO A 176 -12.75 -11.15 4.53
C PRO A 176 -14.15 -10.71 4.98
N GLU A 177 -14.25 -10.07 6.14
CA GLU A 177 -15.51 -9.54 6.67
C GLU A 177 -16.09 -8.40 5.83
N ASP A 178 -15.26 -7.65 5.12
CA ASP A 178 -15.69 -6.55 4.24
C ASP A 178 -16.39 -7.06 2.97
N TYR A 179 -16.15 -8.29 2.56
CA TYR A 179 -16.67 -8.87 1.32
C TYR A 179 -18.19 -8.99 1.29
N ALA A 180 -18.83 -9.06 2.45
CA ALA A 180 -20.29 -9.11 2.55
C ALA A 180 -20.99 -7.90 1.90
N ALA A 181 -20.30 -6.78 1.77
CA ALA A 181 -20.84 -5.57 1.14
C ALA A 181 -20.74 -5.57 -0.40
N PHE A 182 -19.88 -6.41 -1.01
CA PHE A 182 -19.56 -6.33 -2.44
C PHE A 182 -20.76 -6.60 -3.35
N PRO A 183 -21.65 -7.60 -3.11
CA PRO A 183 -22.81 -7.82 -3.97
C PRO A 183 -23.73 -6.61 -4.13
N ALA A 184 -23.74 -5.70 -3.14
CA ALA A 184 -24.57 -4.50 -3.22
C ALA A 184 -24.03 -3.47 -4.24
N PHE A 185 -22.75 -3.54 -4.61
CA PHE A 185 -22.16 -2.63 -5.60
C PHE A 185 -22.66 -2.90 -7.02
N ASP A 186 -23.10 -4.13 -7.33
CA ASP A 186 -23.66 -4.48 -8.65
C ASP A 186 -24.95 -3.73 -9.00
N LEU A 187 -25.62 -3.16 -7.99
CA LEU A 187 -26.85 -2.38 -8.20
C LEU A 187 -26.59 -1.06 -8.95
N ASP A 188 -25.39 -0.50 -8.80
CA ASP A 188 -25.00 0.74 -9.46
C ASP A 188 -23.47 0.76 -9.65
N ALA A 189 -23.03 0.67 -10.90
CA ALA A 189 -21.62 0.67 -11.25
C ALA A 189 -20.88 1.95 -10.80
N THR A 190 -21.60 3.06 -10.63
CA THR A 190 -20.98 4.35 -10.20
C THR A 190 -20.56 4.37 -8.75
N LEU A 191 -21.11 3.49 -7.89
CA LEU A 191 -20.78 3.46 -6.45
C LEU A 191 -19.29 3.17 -6.19
N ARG A 192 -18.65 2.39 -7.05
CA ARG A 192 -17.25 1.99 -6.92
C ARG A 192 -16.38 2.41 -8.11
N LYS A 193 -16.89 3.29 -9.01
CA LYS A 193 -16.11 3.83 -10.12
C LYS A 193 -14.85 4.55 -9.65
N TRP A 194 -14.89 5.12 -8.45
CA TRP A 194 -13.88 6.00 -7.89
C TRP A 194 -12.49 5.36 -7.79
N ASN A 195 -12.38 4.03 -7.80
CA ASN A 195 -11.12 3.30 -7.88
C ASN A 195 -11.15 2.16 -8.92
N LEU A 196 -11.91 2.33 -10.00
CA LEU A 196 -12.04 1.34 -11.06
C LEU A 196 -12.47 -0.04 -10.51
N TRP A 197 -13.35 -0.03 -9.50
CA TRP A 197 -13.86 -1.22 -8.81
C TRP A 197 -12.77 -2.10 -8.17
N GLY A 198 -11.58 -1.53 -7.93
CA GLY A 198 -10.45 -2.23 -7.34
C GLY A 198 -10.61 -2.51 -5.84
N TYR A 199 -9.84 -3.46 -5.36
CA TYR A 199 -9.61 -3.76 -3.93
C TYR A 199 -8.32 -4.57 -3.79
N ILE A 200 -7.90 -4.81 -2.55
CA ILE A 200 -6.84 -5.75 -2.21
C ILE A 200 -7.15 -6.47 -0.90
N ASP A 201 -7.04 -7.80 -0.88
CA ASP A 201 -7.07 -8.55 0.38
C ASP A 201 -5.80 -8.26 1.20
N GLY A 202 -5.95 -8.04 2.50
CA GLY A 202 -4.82 -7.74 3.38
C GLY A 202 -3.73 -8.82 3.36
N ARG A 203 -4.08 -10.08 3.09
CA ARG A 203 -3.13 -11.21 2.97
C ARG A 203 -2.29 -11.12 1.70
N ASP A 204 -2.90 -10.73 0.58
CA ASP A 204 -2.18 -10.48 -0.68
C ASP A 204 -1.37 -9.18 -0.62
N GLY A 205 -1.89 -8.16 0.10
CA GLY A 205 -1.10 -6.98 0.44
C GLY A 205 0.16 -7.33 1.23
N ALA A 206 0.07 -8.28 2.17
CA ALA A 206 1.22 -8.79 2.90
C ALA A 206 2.18 -9.58 2.01
N GLN A 207 1.67 -10.37 1.05
CA GLN A 207 2.50 -11.01 0.02
C GLN A 207 3.27 -9.98 -0.78
N ALA A 208 2.63 -8.89 -1.23
CA ALA A 208 3.29 -7.83 -1.98
C ALA A 208 4.45 -7.18 -1.19
N VAL A 209 4.26 -6.95 0.11
CA VAL A 209 5.33 -6.44 1.00
C VAL A 209 6.50 -7.42 1.08
N LEU A 210 6.22 -8.72 1.30
CA LEU A 210 7.26 -9.76 1.34
C LEU A 210 8.03 -9.80 0.02
N ARG A 211 7.33 -9.81 -1.12
CA ARG A 211 7.96 -9.83 -2.45
C ARG A 211 8.79 -8.57 -2.73
N ALA A 212 8.33 -7.41 -2.28
CA ALA A 212 9.10 -6.18 -2.38
C ALA A 212 10.38 -6.24 -1.53
N LEU A 213 10.32 -6.80 -0.32
CA LEU A 213 11.51 -7.02 0.52
C LEU A 213 12.52 -7.99 -0.11
N GLU A 214 12.06 -9.06 -0.73
CA GLU A 214 12.92 -10.08 -1.37
C GLU A 214 13.59 -9.55 -2.65
N ASN A 215 12.87 -8.76 -3.44
CA ASN A 215 13.30 -8.29 -4.76
C ASN A 215 13.78 -6.82 -4.76
N ALA A 216 14.05 -6.25 -3.58
CA ALA A 216 14.53 -4.88 -3.45
C ALA A 216 15.83 -4.65 -4.25
N LYS A 217 15.82 -3.61 -5.08
CA LYS A 217 16.99 -3.14 -5.83
C LYS A 217 17.30 -1.71 -5.44
N PRO A 218 18.58 -1.29 -5.48
CA PRO A 218 18.91 0.12 -5.25
C PRO A 218 18.11 1.05 -6.18
N GLY A 219 17.68 2.18 -5.63
CA GLY A 219 16.85 3.15 -6.32
C GLY A 219 15.42 3.18 -5.79
N PHE A 220 14.57 3.91 -6.48
CA PHE A 220 13.15 4.07 -6.17
C PHE A 220 12.29 3.38 -7.23
N GLU A 221 11.31 2.59 -6.77
CA GLU A 221 10.33 1.93 -7.62
C GLU A 221 8.93 2.02 -7.01
N THR A 222 7.93 2.20 -7.87
CA THR A 222 6.51 2.15 -7.49
C THR A 222 5.80 0.97 -8.13
N PHE A 223 4.81 0.41 -7.43
CA PHE A 223 3.98 -0.69 -7.92
C PHE A 223 2.55 -0.51 -7.48
N ILE A 224 1.60 -0.71 -8.40
CA ILE A 224 0.18 -0.83 -8.09
C ILE A 224 -0.06 -2.23 -7.52
N ILE A 225 -0.73 -2.28 -6.37
CA ILE A 225 -1.04 -3.52 -5.65
C ILE A 225 -2.55 -3.61 -5.45
N ALA A 226 -3.18 -4.45 -6.26
CA ALA A 226 -4.60 -4.75 -6.23
C ALA A 226 -4.84 -6.27 -6.31
N ALA A 227 -6.07 -6.71 -6.02
CA ALA A 227 -6.50 -8.07 -6.31
C ALA A 227 -6.47 -8.33 -7.82
N ALA A 228 -6.53 -9.59 -8.24
CA ALA A 228 -6.56 -9.93 -9.66
C ALA A 228 -7.90 -9.57 -10.32
N ASP A 229 -8.94 -9.39 -9.53
CA ASP A 229 -10.32 -9.14 -9.96
C ASP A 229 -10.89 -7.85 -9.36
N THR A 230 -12.13 -7.54 -9.69
CA THR A 230 -12.87 -6.37 -9.18
C THR A 230 -13.87 -6.77 -8.10
N VAL A 231 -14.40 -5.79 -7.36
CA VAL A 231 -15.48 -6.00 -6.38
C VAL A 231 -16.83 -6.31 -7.03
N MET A 232 -16.93 -6.23 -8.39
CA MET A 232 -18.16 -6.38 -9.16
C MET A 232 -18.31 -7.81 -9.67
N SER A 233 -19.54 -8.32 -9.81
CA SER A 233 -19.80 -9.60 -10.49
C SER A 233 -19.86 -9.45 -12.02
N ARG A 234 -20.01 -8.24 -12.51
CA ARG A 234 -20.12 -7.86 -13.92
C ARG A 234 -18.78 -7.88 -14.64
N SER A 235 -18.79 -7.96 -15.96
CA SER A 235 -17.60 -7.89 -16.80
C SER A 235 -16.88 -6.54 -16.66
N SER A 236 -15.56 -6.57 -16.51
CA SER A 236 -14.74 -5.37 -16.41
C SER A 236 -14.81 -4.48 -17.65
N ALA A 237 -14.92 -5.11 -18.85
CA ALA A 237 -15.07 -4.38 -20.09
C ALA A 237 -16.44 -3.69 -20.19
N GLU A 238 -17.53 -4.35 -19.74
CA GLU A 238 -18.87 -3.74 -19.71
C GLU A 238 -18.94 -2.57 -18.73
N LEU A 239 -18.35 -2.71 -17.55
CA LEU A 239 -18.25 -1.64 -16.55
C LEU A 239 -17.51 -0.42 -17.11
N ALA A 240 -16.34 -0.65 -17.76
CA ALA A 240 -15.58 0.41 -18.39
C ALA A 240 -16.37 1.11 -19.51
N ALA A 241 -17.05 0.35 -20.39
CA ALA A 241 -17.85 0.91 -21.47
C ALA A 241 -19.08 1.71 -20.97
N GLU A 242 -19.69 1.29 -19.85
CA GLU A 242 -20.84 1.97 -19.26
C GLU A 242 -20.44 3.28 -18.56
N VAL A 243 -19.37 3.25 -17.77
CA VAL A 243 -19.02 4.36 -16.86
C VAL A 243 -17.99 5.31 -17.48
N PHE A 244 -17.14 4.81 -18.36
CA PHE A 244 -16.07 5.54 -19.04
C PHE A 244 -16.11 5.35 -20.57
N PRO A 245 -17.24 5.67 -21.25
CA PRO A 245 -17.47 5.30 -22.65
C PRO A 245 -16.49 5.93 -23.65
N GLY A 246 -15.76 6.96 -23.23
CA GLY A 246 -14.75 7.65 -24.06
C GLY A 246 -13.31 7.23 -23.78
N VAL A 247 -13.09 6.32 -22.83
CA VAL A 247 -11.75 5.93 -22.40
C VAL A 247 -11.27 4.71 -23.16
N GLU A 248 -10.04 4.77 -23.69
CA GLU A 248 -9.43 3.68 -24.44
C GLU A 248 -9.09 2.49 -23.52
N LEU A 249 -9.48 1.27 -23.94
CA LEU A 249 -8.92 0.04 -23.38
C LEU A 249 -7.62 -0.27 -24.11
N VAL A 250 -6.48 -0.04 -23.46
CA VAL A 250 -5.14 -0.20 -24.07
C VAL A 250 -4.66 -1.64 -24.19
N LYS A 251 -5.41 -2.58 -23.60
CA LYS A 251 -5.22 -4.02 -23.78
C LYS A 251 -6.56 -4.74 -23.65
N GLU A 252 -6.62 -5.97 -24.18
CA GLU A 252 -7.71 -6.88 -23.84
C GLU A 252 -7.68 -7.18 -22.32
N VAL A 253 -8.82 -7.05 -21.67
CA VAL A 253 -8.98 -7.35 -20.24
C VAL A 253 -9.79 -8.63 -20.07
N GLY A 254 -9.38 -9.47 -19.14
CA GLY A 254 -10.14 -10.66 -18.77
C GLY A 254 -11.54 -10.29 -18.23
N GLU A 255 -12.46 -11.26 -18.24
CA GLU A 255 -13.87 -11.02 -17.89
C GLU A 255 -14.07 -10.21 -16.61
N ARG A 256 -13.25 -10.45 -15.59
CA ARG A 256 -13.32 -9.78 -14.27
C ARG A 256 -11.98 -9.24 -13.83
N GLU A 257 -11.02 -9.11 -14.75
CA GLU A 257 -9.68 -8.62 -14.44
C GLU A 257 -9.74 -7.20 -13.87
N THR A 258 -8.91 -6.96 -12.86
CA THR A 258 -8.75 -5.61 -12.29
C THR A 258 -8.36 -4.59 -13.36
N LEU A 259 -8.92 -3.38 -13.27
CA LEU A 259 -8.60 -2.26 -14.16
C LEU A 259 -7.49 -1.34 -13.57
N LEU A 260 -6.93 -1.73 -12.42
CA LEU A 260 -5.68 -1.23 -11.87
C LEU A 260 -4.60 -2.24 -12.26
N SER A 261 -3.72 -1.91 -13.20
CA SER A 261 -2.74 -2.87 -13.72
C SER A 261 -1.74 -3.31 -12.65
N ILE A 262 -1.72 -4.60 -12.37
CA ILE A 262 -0.72 -5.22 -11.49
C ILE A 262 0.40 -5.91 -12.26
N ASP A 263 0.50 -5.67 -13.56
CA ASP A 263 1.42 -6.37 -14.46
C ASP A 263 2.90 -6.05 -14.13
N LYS A 264 3.19 -4.82 -13.73
CA LYS A 264 4.55 -4.45 -13.27
C LYS A 264 4.92 -5.20 -12.00
N ALA A 265 4.04 -5.27 -11.02
CA ALA A 265 4.26 -5.99 -9.77
C ALA A 265 4.43 -7.51 -10.02
N ARG A 266 3.61 -8.10 -10.89
CA ARG A 266 3.77 -9.50 -11.32
C ARG A 266 5.15 -9.77 -11.93
N ARG A 267 5.56 -8.96 -12.88
CA ARG A 267 6.81 -9.14 -13.63
C ARG A 267 8.05 -8.90 -12.77
N MET A 268 8.05 -7.84 -11.96
CA MET A 268 9.26 -7.39 -11.27
C MET A 268 9.38 -7.92 -9.84
N LEU A 269 8.27 -8.12 -9.15
CA LEU A 269 8.26 -8.61 -7.78
C LEU A 269 7.89 -10.09 -7.67
N GLY A 270 7.26 -10.67 -8.70
CA GLY A 270 6.63 -11.97 -8.60
C GLY A 270 5.37 -11.93 -7.75
N TYR A 271 4.69 -10.78 -7.70
CA TYR A 271 3.41 -10.62 -7.02
C TYR A 271 2.35 -11.47 -7.70
N ALA A 272 1.63 -12.29 -6.95
CA ALA A 272 0.58 -13.17 -7.42
C ALA A 272 -0.54 -13.21 -6.39
N PRO A 273 -1.55 -12.32 -6.47
CA PRO A 273 -2.67 -12.34 -5.53
C PRO A 273 -3.43 -13.66 -5.61
N GLU A 274 -3.73 -14.25 -4.45
CA GLU A 274 -4.32 -15.58 -4.29
C GLU A 274 -5.74 -15.54 -3.74
N HIS A 275 -6.18 -14.38 -3.22
CA HIS A 275 -7.45 -14.26 -2.53
C HIS A 275 -8.45 -13.44 -3.34
N SER A 276 -9.61 -14.06 -3.63
CA SER A 276 -10.76 -13.38 -4.23
C SER A 276 -11.93 -13.37 -3.24
N TRP A 277 -12.68 -12.28 -3.23
CA TRP A 277 -13.93 -12.22 -2.47
C TRP A 277 -14.95 -13.26 -2.93
N ARG A 278 -14.83 -13.74 -4.19
CA ARG A 278 -15.73 -14.76 -4.78
C ARG A 278 -15.59 -16.10 -4.10
N ASP A 279 -14.39 -16.45 -3.66
CA ASP A 279 -14.14 -17.70 -2.93
C ASP A 279 -14.92 -17.75 -1.61
N HIS A 280 -15.14 -16.57 -0.99
CA HIS A 280 -15.97 -16.45 0.22
C HIS A 280 -17.47 -16.49 -0.07
N ALA A 281 -17.89 -15.94 -1.21
CA ALA A 281 -19.31 -15.96 -1.60
C ALA A 281 -19.81 -17.36 -1.97
N GLU A 282 -18.93 -18.25 -2.45
CA GLU A 282 -19.24 -19.64 -2.76
C GLU A 282 -19.26 -20.52 -1.50
N ALA A 283 -18.40 -20.24 -0.51
CA ALA A 283 -18.34 -20.98 0.74
C ALA A 283 -19.53 -20.73 1.69
N GLY A 284 -20.28 -19.66 1.46
CA GLY A 284 -21.47 -19.28 2.24
C GLY A 284 -22.81 -19.76 1.66
N ARG A 285 -22.79 -20.52 0.55
CA ARG A 285 -23.94 -21.19 -0.07
C ARG A 285 -23.90 -22.68 0.26
#